data_675df78205595e62b3dc46520a0948d8
#
_entry.id   675df78205595e62b3dc46520a0948d8
#
_cell.length_a   1.000
_cell.length_b   1.000
_cell.length_c   1.000
_cell.angle_alpha   90.00
_cell.angle_beta   90.00
_cell.angle_gamma   90.00
#
_symmetry.space_group_name_H-M   'P 1'
#
loop_
_entity.id
_entity.type
_entity.pdbx_description
1 polymer ?
#
loop_
_entity_poly.entity_id
_entity_poly.type
_entity_poly.pdbx_seq_one_letter_code
_entity_poly.pdbx_strand_id
1 'polypeptide(L)'
;MSSKFKTLLDTQTDNFDELKFYFHHLLSGDCVDDEIIESLIEMSEYGINQKILEPLTSTLRDKSSPLEIDTNDYIDTCGTGGSGLNIFNCSTLSALVVATAGGKVLKHGNKSVTSKSGSADFLQRAGINLDHYIELAKEAFEIFN
;
A
#
# COMPACT_ATOMS: atom_id res chain seq x y z
N MET A 1 -18.44 26.42 -3.75
CA MET A 1 -17.02 26.86 -3.66
C MET A 1 -16.19 25.67 -4.14
N SER A 2 -15.18 25.90 -4.98
CA SER A 2 -14.23 24.82 -5.34
C SER A 2 -13.45 24.40 -4.08
N SER A 3 -13.27 23.10 -3.87
CA SER A 3 -12.46 22.64 -2.76
C SER A 3 -11.00 23.08 -2.95
N LYS A 4 -10.23 23.08 -1.88
CA LYS A 4 -8.79 23.37 -1.93
C LYS A 4 -8.06 22.37 -2.84
N PHE A 5 -8.46 21.09 -2.79
CA PHE A 5 -7.86 20.04 -3.57
C PHE A 5 -8.13 20.21 -5.08
N LYS A 6 -9.36 20.46 -5.45
CA LYS A 6 -9.73 20.75 -6.85
C LYS A 6 -8.94 21.94 -7.42
N THR A 7 -8.75 22.99 -6.63
CA THR A 7 -7.94 24.13 -7.03
C THR A 7 -6.49 23.72 -7.32
N LEU A 8 -5.91 22.83 -6.51
CA LEU A 8 -4.56 22.27 -6.74
C LEU A 8 -4.52 21.41 -8.02
N LEU A 9 -5.55 20.61 -8.28
CA LEU A 9 -5.61 19.78 -9.48
C LEU A 9 -5.71 20.62 -10.77
N ASP A 10 -6.49 21.69 -10.75
CA ASP A 10 -6.76 22.56 -11.91
C ASP A 10 -5.57 23.51 -12.23
N THR A 11 -4.60 23.64 -11.33
CA THR A 11 -3.43 24.49 -11.54
C THR A 11 -2.58 23.96 -12.71
N GLN A 12 -2.25 24.81 -13.68
CA GLN A 12 -1.47 24.45 -14.87
C GLN A 12 0.05 24.41 -14.62
N THR A 13 0.50 25.02 -13.52
CA THR A 13 1.92 25.01 -13.13
C THR A 13 2.27 23.72 -12.38
N ASP A 14 3.57 23.44 -12.31
CA ASP A 14 4.09 22.40 -11.42
C ASP A 14 3.77 22.79 -9.97
N ASN A 15 2.98 21.96 -9.31
CA ASN A 15 2.56 22.14 -7.92
C ASN A 15 2.76 20.84 -7.11
N PHE A 16 3.85 20.12 -7.43
CA PHE A 16 4.21 18.88 -6.76
C PHE A 16 4.27 19.02 -5.23
N ASP A 17 4.94 20.07 -4.74
CA ASP A 17 5.13 20.28 -3.30
C ASP A 17 3.81 20.60 -2.58
N GLU A 18 2.93 21.39 -3.21
CA GLU A 18 1.60 21.69 -2.65
C GLU A 18 0.71 20.45 -2.61
N LEU A 19 0.71 19.63 -3.66
CA LEU A 19 -0.01 18.37 -3.69
C LEU A 19 0.56 17.38 -2.68
N LYS A 20 1.88 17.27 -2.58
CA LYS A 20 2.54 16.42 -1.59
C LYS A 20 2.17 16.84 -0.16
N PHE A 21 2.20 18.15 0.13
CA PHE A 21 1.79 18.69 1.43
C PHE A 21 0.31 18.37 1.72
N TYR A 22 -0.57 18.48 0.70
CA TYR A 22 -1.97 18.15 0.84
C TYR A 22 -2.18 16.67 1.13
N PHE A 23 -1.48 15.77 0.44
CA PHE A 23 -1.53 14.33 0.73
C PHE A 23 -0.97 13.97 2.10
N HIS A 24 0.06 14.67 2.58
CA HIS A 24 0.53 14.52 3.95
C HIS A 24 -0.56 14.86 4.97
N HIS A 25 -1.34 15.92 4.70
CA HIS A 25 -2.49 16.28 5.53
C HIS A 25 -3.59 15.21 5.49
N LEU A 26 -4.01 14.76 4.31
CA LEU A 26 -5.02 13.70 4.19
C LEU A 26 -4.63 12.39 4.91
N LEU A 27 -3.35 12.08 4.94
CA LEU A 27 -2.79 10.87 5.56
C LEU A 27 -2.25 11.11 6.97
N SER A 28 -2.56 12.25 7.61
CA SER A 28 -2.06 12.59 8.96
C SER A 28 -2.72 11.78 10.08
N GLY A 29 -3.96 11.34 9.85
CA GLY A 29 -4.84 10.80 10.89
C GLY A 29 -5.70 11.88 11.58
N ASP A 30 -5.42 13.16 11.34
CA ASP A 30 -6.16 14.30 11.92
C ASP A 30 -7.16 14.94 10.95
N CYS A 31 -7.12 14.51 9.67
CA CYS A 31 -8.03 14.98 8.64
C CYS A 31 -9.44 14.46 8.89
N VAL A 32 -10.45 15.31 8.72
CA VAL A 32 -11.85 14.89 8.89
C VAL A 32 -12.33 14.04 7.72
N ASP A 33 -13.20 13.07 8.00
CA ASP A 33 -13.68 12.10 7.01
C ASP A 33 -14.30 12.76 5.77
N ASP A 34 -15.07 13.84 5.96
CA ASP A 34 -15.72 14.55 4.84
C ASP A 34 -14.69 15.13 3.85
N GLU A 35 -13.56 15.66 4.34
CA GLU A 35 -12.49 16.18 3.48
C GLU A 35 -11.78 15.03 2.74
N ILE A 36 -11.58 13.90 3.40
CA ILE A 36 -11.00 12.70 2.78
C ILE A 36 -11.91 12.19 1.66
N ILE A 37 -13.22 12.07 1.94
CA ILE A 37 -14.21 11.59 0.97
C ILE A 37 -14.28 12.53 -0.23
N GLU A 38 -14.38 13.85 -0.01
CA GLU A 38 -14.42 14.85 -1.09
C GLU A 38 -13.17 14.75 -1.97
N SER A 39 -11.98 14.66 -1.36
CA SER A 39 -10.70 14.54 -2.09
C SER A 39 -10.64 13.27 -2.93
N LEU A 40 -11.11 12.13 -2.42
CA LEU A 40 -11.14 10.87 -3.15
C LEU A 40 -12.11 10.92 -4.35
N ILE A 41 -13.27 11.57 -4.18
CA ILE A 41 -14.23 11.79 -5.27
C ILE A 41 -13.60 12.68 -6.34
N GLU A 42 -13.02 13.82 -5.97
CA GLU A 42 -12.38 14.75 -6.89
C GLU A 42 -11.20 14.09 -7.64
N MET A 43 -10.39 13.29 -6.95
CA MET A 43 -9.32 12.50 -7.56
C MET A 43 -9.86 11.52 -8.61
N SER A 44 -10.96 10.85 -8.30
CA SER A 44 -11.63 9.91 -9.21
C SER A 44 -12.22 10.62 -10.45
N GLU A 45 -12.82 11.80 -10.27
CA GLU A 45 -13.39 12.61 -11.36
C GLU A 45 -12.32 13.22 -12.25
N TYR A 46 -11.21 13.70 -11.67
CA TYR A 46 -10.09 14.28 -12.39
C TYR A 46 -9.32 13.22 -13.20
N GLY A 47 -9.35 11.99 -12.73
CA GLY A 47 -8.60 10.86 -13.28
C GLY A 47 -7.18 10.75 -12.74
N ILE A 48 -6.78 9.52 -12.47
CA ILE A 48 -5.44 9.21 -11.93
C ILE A 48 -4.40 9.36 -13.03
N ASN A 49 -3.46 10.28 -12.85
CA ASN A 49 -2.38 10.57 -13.79
C ASN A 49 -1.08 10.88 -13.04
N GLN A 50 0.00 11.19 -13.77
CA GLN A 50 1.33 11.44 -13.22
C GLN A 50 1.33 12.58 -12.19
N LYS A 51 0.59 13.65 -12.45
CA LYS A 51 0.49 14.82 -11.56
C LYS A 51 -0.03 14.45 -10.16
N ILE A 52 -0.92 13.45 -10.07
CA ILE A 52 -1.44 12.95 -8.80
C ILE A 52 -0.52 11.86 -8.22
N LEU A 53 -0.09 10.92 -9.07
CA LEU A 53 0.64 9.74 -8.61
C LEU A 53 2.02 10.07 -8.03
N GLU A 54 2.76 11.01 -8.61
CA GLU A 54 4.11 11.33 -8.14
C GLU A 54 4.10 11.90 -6.71
N PRO A 55 3.35 12.98 -6.38
CA PRO A 55 3.32 13.49 -5.02
C PRO A 55 2.66 12.52 -4.03
N LEU A 56 1.63 11.77 -4.44
CA LEU A 56 0.99 10.77 -3.60
C LEU A 56 1.97 9.63 -3.26
N THR A 57 2.67 9.10 -4.25
CA THR A 57 3.67 8.04 -4.04
C THR A 57 4.82 8.51 -3.16
N SER A 58 5.29 9.74 -3.38
CA SER A 58 6.30 10.37 -2.53
C SER A 58 5.84 10.45 -1.08
N THR A 59 4.61 10.91 -0.86
CA THR A 59 4.02 11.00 0.48
C THR A 59 3.89 9.62 1.16
N LEU A 60 3.43 8.61 0.43
CA LEU A 60 3.31 7.24 0.97
C LEU A 60 4.68 6.66 1.35
N ARG A 61 5.72 6.94 0.56
CA ARG A 61 7.09 6.55 0.90
C ARG A 61 7.60 7.23 2.16
N ASP A 62 7.35 8.54 2.32
CA ASP A 62 7.76 9.29 3.52
C ASP A 62 7.08 8.74 4.79
N LYS A 63 5.88 8.19 4.66
CA LYS A 63 5.10 7.61 5.77
C LYS A 63 5.33 6.11 5.97
N SER A 64 6.02 5.45 5.05
CA SER A 64 6.31 4.02 5.17
C SER A 64 7.40 3.76 6.20
N SER A 65 7.30 2.60 6.87
CA SER A 65 8.37 2.07 7.71
C SER A 65 9.25 1.17 6.86
N PRO A 66 10.47 1.61 6.49
CA PRO A 66 11.34 0.78 5.67
C PRO A 66 11.78 -0.47 6.43
N LEU A 67 11.80 -1.59 5.76
CA LEU A 67 12.43 -2.82 6.25
C LEU A 67 13.85 -2.86 5.68
N GLU A 68 14.84 -2.66 6.54
CA GLU A 68 16.25 -2.71 6.16
C GLU A 68 16.71 -4.16 6.05
N ILE A 69 16.99 -4.62 4.84
CA ILE A 69 17.53 -5.94 4.50
C ILE A 69 18.72 -5.74 3.57
N ASP A 70 19.84 -6.41 3.88
CA ASP A 70 21.12 -6.26 3.16
C ASP A 70 21.16 -7.02 1.83
N THR A 71 20.03 -7.21 1.16
CA THR A 71 19.98 -7.89 -0.14
C THR A 71 18.78 -7.40 -0.94
N ASN A 72 18.94 -7.40 -2.26
CA ASN A 72 17.86 -7.20 -3.22
C ASN A 72 17.41 -8.51 -3.89
N ASP A 73 17.92 -9.65 -3.42
CA ASP A 73 17.61 -10.97 -3.96
C ASP A 73 16.36 -11.55 -3.30
N TYR A 74 15.24 -10.87 -3.48
CA TYR A 74 13.92 -11.33 -3.06
C TYR A 74 12.83 -10.80 -3.99
N ILE A 75 11.66 -11.43 -3.93
CA ILE A 75 10.47 -10.98 -4.65
C ILE A 75 9.32 -10.64 -3.71
N ASP A 76 8.48 -9.72 -4.12
CA ASP A 76 7.16 -9.49 -3.56
C ASP A 76 6.09 -9.93 -4.57
N THR A 77 5.03 -10.57 -4.08
CA THR A 77 3.88 -11.02 -4.87
C THR A 77 2.62 -10.24 -4.47
N CYS A 78 2.75 -8.96 -4.18
CA CYS A 78 1.62 -8.14 -3.78
C CYS A 78 0.63 -7.94 -4.94
N GLY A 79 -0.65 -8.16 -4.66
CA GLY A 79 -1.75 -7.76 -5.54
C GLY A 79 -2.39 -6.47 -5.04
N THR A 80 -2.92 -5.66 -5.94
CA THR A 80 -3.57 -4.38 -5.61
C THR A 80 -4.88 -4.54 -4.83
N GLY A 81 -5.51 -5.71 -4.88
CA GLY A 81 -6.82 -5.94 -4.25
C GLY A 81 -7.96 -5.20 -4.98
N GLY A 82 -9.12 -5.12 -4.36
CA GLY A 82 -10.22 -4.26 -4.81
C GLY A 82 -10.90 -4.67 -6.14
N SER A 83 -10.61 -5.85 -6.71
CA SER A 83 -11.19 -6.28 -7.99
C SER A 83 -12.71 -6.54 -7.93
N GLY A 84 -13.31 -6.63 -6.74
CA GLY A 84 -14.69 -7.03 -6.54
C GLY A 84 -15.01 -8.49 -6.93
N LEU A 85 -14.03 -9.24 -7.42
CA LEU A 85 -14.18 -10.63 -7.84
C LEU A 85 -13.84 -11.58 -6.68
N ASN A 86 -14.66 -12.60 -6.48
CA ASN A 86 -14.38 -13.70 -5.55
C ASN A 86 -13.35 -14.66 -6.18
N ILE A 87 -12.15 -14.16 -6.40
CA ILE A 87 -11.04 -14.99 -6.87
C ILE A 87 -10.20 -15.46 -5.68
N PHE A 88 -9.59 -16.58 -5.87
CA PHE A 88 -8.64 -17.15 -4.96
C PHE A 88 -7.39 -16.25 -4.79
N ASN A 89 -6.78 -16.25 -3.62
CA ASN A 89 -5.63 -15.40 -3.31
C ASN A 89 -4.36 -15.93 -3.99
N CYS A 90 -4.26 -15.66 -5.31
CA CYS A 90 -3.13 -16.09 -6.13
C CYS A 90 -1.79 -15.56 -5.61
N SER A 91 -1.74 -14.31 -5.11
CA SER A 91 -0.49 -13.71 -4.67
C SER A 91 0.11 -14.42 -3.46
N THR A 92 -0.72 -14.84 -2.50
CA THR A 92 -0.24 -15.58 -1.33
C THR A 92 0.20 -17.00 -1.69
N LEU A 93 -0.55 -17.69 -2.57
CA LEU A 93 -0.12 -19.02 -3.02
C LEU A 93 1.16 -18.96 -3.86
N SER A 94 1.28 -17.98 -4.75
CA SER A 94 2.51 -17.79 -5.53
C SER A 94 3.72 -17.58 -4.61
N ALA A 95 3.57 -16.79 -3.52
CA ALA A 95 4.61 -16.61 -2.51
C ALA A 95 5.06 -17.96 -1.92
N LEU A 96 4.12 -18.80 -1.52
CA LEU A 96 4.42 -20.13 -0.94
C LEU A 96 5.07 -21.06 -1.96
N VAL A 97 4.63 -21.05 -3.21
CA VAL A 97 5.23 -21.86 -4.29
C VAL A 97 6.67 -21.42 -4.55
N VAL A 98 6.93 -20.13 -4.65
CA VAL A 98 8.28 -19.60 -4.86
C VAL A 98 9.18 -19.94 -3.69
N ALA A 99 8.72 -19.75 -2.45
CA ALA A 99 9.50 -20.12 -1.26
C ALA A 99 9.82 -21.62 -1.20
N THR A 100 8.85 -22.50 -1.54
CA THR A 100 9.09 -23.95 -1.63
C THR A 100 10.07 -24.34 -2.74
N ALA A 101 10.18 -23.54 -3.79
CA ALA A 101 11.15 -23.73 -4.85
C ALA A 101 12.55 -23.15 -4.52
N GLY A 102 12.77 -22.64 -3.31
CA GLY A 102 14.02 -22.05 -2.85
C GLY A 102 14.21 -20.57 -3.19
N GLY A 103 13.16 -19.90 -3.68
CA GLY A 103 13.19 -18.46 -3.90
C GLY A 103 12.92 -17.69 -2.59
N LYS A 104 13.58 -16.56 -2.43
CA LYS A 104 13.36 -15.66 -1.28
C LYS A 104 12.13 -14.78 -1.52
N VAL A 105 11.21 -14.77 -0.56
CA VAL A 105 9.97 -14.00 -0.66
C VAL A 105 9.81 -13.09 0.54
N LEU A 106 9.66 -11.80 0.26
CA LEU A 106 9.30 -10.79 1.24
C LEU A 106 7.93 -10.23 0.87
N LYS A 107 6.89 -10.83 1.45
CA LYS A 107 5.52 -10.56 1.01
C LYS A 107 4.90 -9.38 1.72
N HIS A 108 4.51 -8.37 0.95
CA HIS A 108 3.56 -7.37 1.40
C HIS A 108 2.15 -7.97 1.48
N GLY A 109 1.46 -7.73 2.56
CA GLY A 109 0.11 -8.24 2.77
C GLY A 109 -0.79 -7.27 3.53
N ASN A 110 -2.11 -7.48 3.42
CA ASN A 110 -3.08 -6.68 4.14
C ASN A 110 -4.29 -7.56 4.55
N LYS A 111 -5.06 -7.05 5.52
CA LYS A 111 -6.38 -7.60 5.85
C LYS A 111 -7.34 -7.35 4.69
N SER A 112 -8.33 -8.21 4.55
CA SER A 112 -9.35 -8.04 3.52
C SER A 112 -10.21 -6.80 3.78
N VAL A 113 -10.43 -6.00 2.72
CA VAL A 113 -11.42 -4.91 2.74
C VAL A 113 -12.68 -5.31 1.97
N THR A 114 -12.55 -6.02 0.85
CA THR A 114 -13.67 -6.36 -0.05
C THR A 114 -13.86 -7.85 -0.28
N SER A 115 -12.85 -8.68 -0.02
CA SER A 115 -12.90 -10.13 -0.20
C SER A 115 -13.16 -10.86 1.12
N LYS A 116 -13.47 -12.16 1.05
CA LYS A 116 -13.74 -12.99 2.25
C LYS A 116 -12.49 -13.25 3.10
N SER A 117 -11.29 -13.05 2.56
CA SER A 117 -10.03 -13.25 3.27
C SER A 117 -8.90 -12.53 2.55
N GLY A 118 -8.19 -11.67 3.25
CA GLY A 118 -6.93 -11.07 2.80
C GLY A 118 -5.73 -11.99 3.04
N SER A 119 -4.57 -11.59 2.58
CA SER A 119 -3.33 -12.34 2.82
C SER A 119 -2.96 -12.40 4.31
N ALA A 120 -3.13 -11.32 5.04
CA ALA A 120 -2.91 -11.29 6.48
C ALA A 120 -3.88 -12.22 7.23
N ASP A 121 -5.17 -12.21 6.85
CA ASP A 121 -6.18 -13.10 7.46
C ASP A 121 -5.84 -14.57 7.25
N PHE A 122 -5.34 -14.94 6.06
CA PHE A 122 -4.90 -16.29 5.76
C PHE A 122 -3.71 -16.71 6.64
N LEU A 123 -2.67 -15.86 6.73
CA LEU A 123 -1.48 -16.15 7.51
C LEU A 123 -1.77 -16.27 9.00
N GLN A 124 -2.63 -15.41 9.55
CA GLN A 124 -3.07 -15.51 10.94
C GLN A 124 -3.84 -16.83 11.21
N ARG A 125 -4.71 -17.25 10.29
CA ARG A 125 -5.40 -18.55 10.41
C ARG A 125 -4.47 -19.75 10.27
N ALA A 126 -3.37 -19.60 9.54
CA ALA A 126 -2.29 -20.57 9.46
C ALA A 126 -1.39 -20.60 10.72
N GLY A 127 -1.68 -19.77 11.73
CA GLY A 127 -0.95 -19.73 13.00
C GLY A 127 0.22 -18.76 13.04
N ILE A 128 0.38 -17.92 12.00
CA ILE A 128 1.44 -16.91 11.97
C ILE A 128 0.96 -15.67 12.74
N ASN A 129 1.67 -15.29 13.79
CA ASN A 129 1.42 -14.05 14.50
C ASN A 129 1.98 -12.88 13.69
N LEU A 130 1.13 -11.90 13.38
CA LEU A 130 1.51 -10.70 12.66
C LEU A 130 1.71 -9.49 13.58
N ASP A 131 1.55 -9.65 14.90
CA ASP A 131 1.96 -8.64 15.87
C ASP A 131 3.50 -8.64 15.89
N HIS A 132 4.13 -7.49 15.82
CA HIS A 132 5.59 -7.35 15.70
C HIS A 132 6.18 -7.86 14.36
N TYR A 133 5.40 -7.76 13.30
CA TYR A 133 5.77 -8.33 12.00
C TYR A 133 7.07 -7.75 11.39
N ILE A 134 7.46 -6.53 11.73
CA ILE A 134 8.70 -5.91 11.18
C ILE A 134 9.93 -6.59 11.77
N GLU A 135 10.00 -6.75 13.09
CA GLU A 135 11.10 -7.40 13.78
C GLU A 135 11.19 -8.87 13.39
N LEU A 136 10.06 -9.57 13.41
CA LEU A 136 9.99 -10.98 13.03
C LEU A 136 10.28 -11.21 11.55
N ALA A 137 9.91 -10.30 10.65
CA ALA A 137 10.18 -10.45 9.22
C ALA A 137 11.68 -10.37 8.93
N LYS A 138 12.41 -9.47 9.58
CA LYS A 138 13.86 -9.37 9.43
C LYS A 138 14.56 -10.63 9.93
N GLU A 139 14.26 -11.05 11.16
CA GLU A 139 14.81 -12.26 11.75
C GLU A 139 14.50 -13.52 10.93
N ALA A 140 13.23 -13.69 10.51
CA ALA A 140 12.84 -14.83 9.68
C ALA A 140 13.54 -14.81 8.32
N PHE A 141 13.71 -13.64 7.70
CA PHE A 141 14.41 -13.52 6.44
C PHE A 141 15.89 -13.92 6.56
N GLU A 142 16.56 -13.57 7.66
CA GLU A 142 17.96 -13.93 7.93
C GLU A 142 18.12 -15.43 8.23
N ILE A 143 17.15 -16.06 8.92
CA ILE A 143 17.23 -17.47 9.34
C ILE A 143 16.82 -18.44 8.22
N PHE A 144 15.78 -18.12 7.46
CA PHE A 144 15.14 -19.05 6.52
C PHE A 144 15.50 -18.81 5.04
N ASN A 145 16.32 -17.82 4.75
CA ASN A 145 16.86 -17.53 3.43
C ASN A 145 18.39 -17.60 3.47
#